data_a8b1bd677b0fe2b058246dfa4fc82bd0
#
_entry.id   a8b1bd677b0fe2b058246dfa4fc82bd0
#
_cell.length_a   1.000
_cell.length_b   1.000
_cell.length_c   1.000
_cell.angle_alpha   90.00
_cell.angle_beta   90.00
_cell.angle_gamma   90.00
#
_symmetry.space_group_name_H-M   'P 1'
#
loop_
_entity.id
_entity.type
_entity.pdbx_description
1 polymer ?
#
loop_
_entity_poly.entity_id
_entity_poly.type
_entity_poly.pdbx_seq_one_letter_code
_entity_poly.pdbx_strand_id
1 'polypeptide(L)'
;NDIVYVSNNGFGATGPYSPFKSWGPIAQAVSGLTHTSGLPDLPPAGWGYSFMDHTGGYYMATAILMGLLHRQRTGEGQWVDLACIEAAGTLNGVATLDATVNQRPMRRSGMPNSNRSQSPQMAPHGIWQTRGEDEWVAIAVRNDDDWKAMSEVIGEPWSTEKRWEQIEVRLR
;
A
#
# COMPACT_ATOMS: atom_id res chain seq x y z
N ASN A 1 18.20 10.17 -34.32
CA ASN A 1 18.60 9.24 -33.29
C ASN A 1 17.35 8.50 -32.78
N ASP A 2 17.30 7.18 -32.94
CA ASP A 2 16.13 6.37 -32.66
C ASP A 2 16.29 5.47 -31.41
N ILE A 3 17.29 5.74 -30.58
CA ILE A 3 17.53 4.97 -29.36
C ILE A 3 16.46 5.29 -28.33
N VAL A 4 15.84 4.24 -27.77
CA VAL A 4 15.03 4.33 -26.55
C VAL A 4 15.93 3.94 -25.38
N TYR A 5 16.25 4.91 -24.53
CA TYR A 5 17.06 4.71 -23.34
C TYR A 5 16.23 4.94 -22.08
N VAL A 6 16.26 4.01 -21.15
CA VAL A 6 15.53 4.11 -19.88
C VAL A 6 16.49 3.94 -18.73
N SER A 7 16.55 4.92 -17.84
CA SER A 7 17.26 4.82 -16.57
C SER A 7 16.25 4.64 -15.43
N ASN A 8 16.49 3.63 -14.58
CA ASN A 8 15.71 3.39 -13.37
C ASN A 8 16.62 3.53 -12.16
N ASN A 9 16.34 4.48 -11.32
CA ASN A 9 17.13 4.75 -10.12
C ASN A 9 16.22 5.19 -8.95
N GLY A 10 16.79 5.38 -7.76
CA GLY A 10 15.99 5.69 -6.58
C GLY A 10 15.32 7.05 -6.62
N PHE A 11 16.08 8.09 -7.04
CA PHE A 11 15.69 9.48 -6.87
C PHE A 11 15.59 10.29 -8.18
N GLY A 12 15.68 9.62 -9.34
CA GLY A 12 15.75 10.28 -10.63
C GLY A 12 17.20 10.69 -11.00
N ALA A 13 17.43 10.92 -12.31
CA ALA A 13 18.72 11.35 -12.81
C ALA A 13 19.00 12.84 -12.56
N THR A 14 17.98 13.60 -12.21
CA THR A 14 18.04 15.06 -11.97
C THR A 14 17.42 15.43 -10.63
N GLY A 15 17.62 16.67 -10.20
CA GLY A 15 17.06 17.17 -8.95
C GLY A 15 18.01 17.03 -7.74
N PRO A 16 17.62 17.58 -6.58
CA PRO A 16 18.50 17.70 -5.42
C PRO A 16 18.89 16.37 -4.78
N TYR A 17 18.12 15.33 -5.00
CA TYR A 17 18.36 14.00 -4.43
C TYR A 17 19.01 13.01 -5.40
N SER A 18 19.22 13.39 -6.66
CA SER A 18 19.83 12.51 -7.67
C SER A 18 21.19 11.90 -7.29
N PRO A 19 22.07 12.56 -6.48
CA PRO A 19 23.32 11.95 -6.04
C PRO A 19 23.18 10.89 -4.95
N PHE A 20 22.02 10.78 -4.31
CA PHE A 20 21.83 9.83 -3.23
C PHE A 20 21.69 8.41 -3.74
N LYS A 21 22.38 7.49 -3.06
CA LYS A 21 22.24 6.07 -3.31
C LYS A 21 21.00 5.55 -2.61
N SER A 22 20.32 4.60 -3.24
CA SER A 22 19.13 3.96 -2.69
C SER A 22 19.08 2.49 -3.04
N TRP A 23 18.23 1.80 -2.33
CA TRP A 23 17.67 0.50 -2.65
C TRP A 23 16.19 0.49 -2.31
N GLY A 24 15.47 -0.55 -2.69
CA GLY A 24 14.03 -0.63 -2.56
C GLY A 24 13.47 -0.21 -1.20
N PRO A 25 14.01 -0.70 -0.06
CA PRO A 25 13.56 -0.25 1.27
C PRO A 25 13.75 1.24 1.54
N ILE A 26 14.81 1.86 1.02
CA ILE A 26 15.02 3.32 1.15
C ILE A 26 13.96 4.08 0.34
N ALA A 27 13.73 3.69 -0.91
CA ALA A 27 12.69 4.31 -1.74
C ALA A 27 11.30 4.16 -1.10
N GLN A 28 11.00 2.99 -0.53
CA GLN A 28 9.78 2.72 0.21
C GLN A 28 9.62 3.64 1.43
N ALA A 29 10.69 3.84 2.21
CA ALA A 29 10.66 4.70 3.40
C ALA A 29 10.50 6.17 3.04
N VAL A 30 11.30 6.67 2.08
CA VAL A 30 11.28 8.09 1.66
C VAL A 30 9.96 8.48 1.03
N SER A 31 9.33 7.58 0.27
CA SER A 31 8.02 7.81 -0.33
C SER A 31 6.84 7.80 0.66
N GLY A 32 7.08 7.37 1.90
CA GLY A 32 6.04 7.26 2.93
C GLY A 32 5.33 5.91 3.00
N LEU A 33 5.57 4.99 2.05
CA LEU A 33 4.93 3.67 2.05
C LEU A 33 5.23 2.85 3.31
N THR A 34 6.45 2.93 3.84
CA THR A 34 6.78 2.27 5.10
C THR A 34 5.92 2.77 6.24
N HIS A 35 5.59 4.08 6.27
CA HIS A 35 4.76 4.65 7.33
C HIS A 35 3.31 4.18 7.27
N THR A 36 2.81 3.76 6.10
CA THR A 36 1.47 3.21 5.96
C THR A 36 1.35 1.74 6.36
N SER A 37 2.48 1.10 6.67
CA SER A 37 2.56 -0.31 7.06
C SER A 37 2.82 -0.46 8.56
N GLY A 38 2.26 -1.47 9.17
CA GLY A 38 2.50 -1.82 10.57
C GLY A 38 1.23 -1.85 11.42
N LEU A 39 1.42 -1.95 12.72
CA LEU A 39 0.34 -1.97 13.70
C LEU A 39 0.11 -0.57 14.26
N PRO A 40 -1.12 -0.25 14.68
CA PRO A 40 -1.43 1.04 15.29
C PRO A 40 -0.54 1.34 16.49
N ASP A 41 -0.08 2.59 16.57
CA ASP A 41 0.72 3.12 17.67
C ASP A 41 2.10 2.44 17.88
N LEU A 42 2.51 1.59 16.92
CA LEU A 42 3.86 1.03 16.85
C LEU A 42 4.70 1.72 15.77
N PRO A 43 6.03 1.56 15.81
CA PRO A 43 6.89 2.04 14.73
C PRO A 43 6.47 1.44 13.38
N PRO A 44 6.54 2.21 12.28
CA PRO A 44 6.27 1.71 10.93
C PRO A 44 7.14 0.50 10.60
N ALA A 45 6.58 -0.48 9.94
CA ALA A 45 7.26 -1.70 9.53
C ALA A 45 7.56 -1.70 8.04
N GLY A 46 8.82 -1.98 7.67
CA GLY A 46 9.18 -2.25 6.28
C GLY A 46 8.61 -3.60 5.81
N TRP A 47 8.48 -3.77 4.50
CA TRP A 47 7.87 -4.98 3.91
C TRP A 47 8.84 -6.15 3.75
N GLY A 48 10.10 -5.99 4.20
CA GLY A 48 11.08 -7.07 4.28
C GLY A 48 11.72 -7.51 2.96
N TYR A 49 11.34 -6.94 1.81
CA TYR A 49 11.95 -7.22 0.52
C TYR A 49 11.99 -5.97 -0.38
N SER A 50 12.68 -6.08 -1.52
CA SER A 50 12.90 -4.96 -2.44
C SER A 50 11.65 -4.63 -3.28
N PHE A 51 10.53 -4.35 -2.63
CA PHE A 51 9.24 -4.07 -3.27
C PHE A 51 9.34 -2.95 -4.30
N MET A 52 10.11 -1.91 -4.02
CA MET A 52 10.23 -0.78 -4.94
C MET A 52 11.13 -1.07 -6.14
N ASP A 53 12.07 -2.00 -6.03
CA ASP A 53 12.85 -2.46 -7.17
C ASP A 53 11.94 -3.19 -8.17
N HIS A 54 11.06 -4.06 -7.70
CA HIS A 54 10.08 -4.73 -8.55
C HIS A 54 9.07 -3.75 -9.15
N THR A 55 8.53 -2.84 -8.34
CA THR A 55 7.58 -1.82 -8.81
C THR A 55 8.22 -0.92 -9.85
N GLY A 56 9.42 -0.41 -9.58
CA GLY A 56 10.20 0.36 -10.56
C GLY A 56 10.44 -0.42 -11.85
N GLY A 57 10.72 -1.73 -11.76
CA GLY A 57 10.85 -2.62 -12.91
C GLY A 57 9.60 -2.68 -13.78
N TYR A 58 8.40 -2.76 -13.18
CA TYR A 58 7.14 -2.74 -13.94
C TYR A 58 6.87 -1.39 -14.61
N TYR A 59 7.11 -0.28 -13.91
CA TYR A 59 7.00 1.05 -14.51
C TYR A 59 8.02 1.23 -15.65
N MET A 60 9.24 0.75 -15.47
CA MET A 60 10.28 0.78 -16.52
C MET A 60 9.85 -0.02 -17.76
N ALA A 61 9.32 -1.23 -17.57
CA ALA A 61 8.82 -2.04 -18.69
C ALA A 61 7.71 -1.31 -19.45
N THR A 62 6.79 -0.66 -18.74
CA THR A 62 5.72 0.15 -19.35
C THR A 62 6.32 1.32 -20.13
N ALA A 63 7.27 2.04 -19.56
CA ALA A 63 7.94 3.17 -20.21
C ALA A 63 8.71 2.76 -21.48
N ILE A 64 9.36 1.59 -21.45
CA ILE A 64 10.03 1.03 -22.64
C ILE A 64 9.01 0.79 -23.75
N LEU A 65 7.88 0.15 -23.44
CA LEU A 65 6.82 -0.11 -24.43
C LEU A 65 6.25 1.18 -25.01
N MET A 66 6.03 2.19 -24.17
CA MET A 66 5.60 3.52 -24.62
C MET A 66 6.64 4.18 -25.53
N GLY A 67 7.93 4.11 -25.16
CA GLY A 67 9.02 4.63 -25.97
C GLY A 67 9.17 3.92 -27.32
N LEU A 68 8.98 2.59 -27.35
CA LEU A 68 9.00 1.82 -28.58
C LEU A 68 7.82 2.18 -29.50
N LEU A 69 6.62 2.36 -28.92
CA LEU A 69 5.45 2.79 -29.68
C LEU A 69 5.64 4.20 -30.25
N HIS A 70 6.20 5.11 -29.46
CA HIS A 70 6.57 6.46 -29.95
C HIS A 70 7.53 6.37 -31.14
N ARG A 71 8.65 5.64 -30.97
CA ARG A 71 9.62 5.44 -32.03
C ARG A 71 9.01 4.83 -33.29
N GLN A 72 8.13 3.85 -33.15
CA GLN A 72 7.45 3.24 -34.30
C GLN A 72 6.59 4.25 -35.08
N ARG A 73 5.98 5.23 -34.39
CA ARG A 73 5.12 6.24 -35.01
C ARG A 73 5.86 7.43 -35.59
N THR A 74 6.97 7.82 -34.97
CA THR A 74 7.68 9.08 -35.29
C THR A 74 9.06 8.87 -35.89
N GLY A 75 9.67 7.68 -35.70
CA GLY A 75 11.06 7.43 -36.02
C GLY A 75 12.05 7.98 -34.99
N GLU A 76 11.55 8.59 -33.89
CA GLU A 76 12.37 9.24 -32.88
C GLU A 76 12.52 8.38 -31.62
N GLY A 77 13.76 8.31 -31.11
CA GLY A 77 14.05 7.74 -29.80
C GLY A 77 13.82 8.75 -28.69
N GLN A 78 13.93 8.27 -27.45
CA GLN A 78 13.79 9.14 -26.27
C GLN A 78 14.53 8.57 -25.08
N TRP A 79 14.89 9.46 -24.16
CA TRP A 79 15.34 9.11 -22.82
C TRP A 79 14.18 9.20 -21.85
N VAL A 80 13.96 8.12 -21.07
CA VAL A 80 13.00 8.06 -19.96
C VAL A 80 13.80 7.97 -18.66
N ASP A 81 13.61 8.92 -17.80
CA ASP A 81 14.14 8.91 -16.43
C ASP A 81 13.05 8.49 -15.45
N LEU A 82 13.27 7.38 -14.78
CA LEU A 82 12.33 6.81 -13.80
C LEU A 82 12.92 6.86 -12.41
N ALA A 83 12.22 7.50 -11.49
CA ALA A 83 12.56 7.52 -10.06
C ALA A 83 11.67 6.57 -9.27
N CYS A 84 12.27 5.62 -8.54
CA CYS A 84 11.51 4.67 -7.71
C CYS A 84 10.66 5.36 -6.65
N ILE A 85 11.11 6.49 -6.08
CA ILE A 85 10.33 7.26 -5.09
C ILE A 85 9.07 7.87 -5.69
N GLU A 86 9.11 8.30 -6.96
CA GLU A 86 7.95 8.85 -7.67
C GLU A 86 6.97 7.72 -8.04
N ALA A 87 7.49 6.59 -8.50
CA ALA A 87 6.69 5.39 -8.71
C ALA A 87 5.98 4.95 -7.41
N ALA A 88 6.69 5.00 -6.27
CA ALA A 88 6.10 4.74 -4.96
C ALA A 88 5.02 5.76 -4.57
N GLY A 89 5.18 7.02 -4.98
CA GLY A 89 4.17 8.06 -4.75
C GLY A 89 2.81 7.72 -5.34
N THR A 90 2.77 7.02 -6.47
CA THR A 90 1.51 6.57 -7.09
C THR A 90 0.76 5.55 -6.22
N LEU A 91 1.47 4.77 -5.41
CA LEU A 91 0.90 3.79 -4.49
C LEU A 91 0.38 4.43 -3.20
N ASN A 92 0.84 5.64 -2.87
CA ASN A 92 0.43 6.42 -1.71
C ASN A 92 -0.76 7.37 -1.99
N GLY A 93 -1.46 7.20 -3.10
CA GLY A 93 -2.50 8.12 -3.53
C GLY A 93 -3.57 8.39 -2.46
N VAL A 94 -4.05 7.35 -1.78
CA VAL A 94 -5.04 7.48 -0.70
C VAL A 94 -4.50 8.33 0.46
N ALA A 95 -3.28 8.07 0.90
CA ALA A 95 -2.65 8.81 1.99
C ALA A 95 -2.37 10.27 1.60
N THR A 96 -1.93 10.48 0.35
CA THR A 96 -1.71 11.81 -0.20
C THR A 96 -3.01 12.61 -0.26
N LEU A 97 -4.10 12.02 -0.75
CA LEU A 97 -5.40 12.67 -0.79
C LEU A 97 -5.96 12.94 0.62
N ASP A 98 -5.78 12.02 1.56
CA ASP A 98 -6.20 12.22 2.94
C ASP A 98 -5.48 13.42 3.58
N ALA A 99 -4.18 13.57 3.31
CA ALA A 99 -3.40 14.69 3.80
C ALA A 99 -3.75 16.02 3.11
N THR A 100 -3.93 16.02 1.79
CA THR A 100 -4.10 17.24 1.01
C THR A 100 -5.55 17.75 0.97
N VAL A 101 -6.52 16.85 0.84
CA VAL A 101 -7.94 17.20 0.74
C VAL A 101 -8.59 17.30 2.12
N ASN A 102 -8.35 16.29 2.96
CA ASN A 102 -8.96 16.21 4.28
C ASN A 102 -8.14 16.88 5.38
N GLN A 103 -6.92 17.37 5.07
CA GLN A 103 -6.00 18.02 6.03
C GLN A 103 -5.66 17.13 7.23
N ARG A 104 -5.70 15.81 7.06
CA ARG A 104 -5.40 14.84 8.12
C ARG A 104 -3.92 14.43 8.05
N PRO A 105 -3.11 14.71 9.09
CA PRO A 105 -1.71 14.29 9.09
C PRO A 105 -1.60 12.77 9.12
N MET A 106 -0.64 12.22 8.38
CA MET A 106 -0.36 10.78 8.41
C MET A 106 0.09 10.30 9.79
N ARG A 107 0.87 11.11 10.50
CA ARG A 107 1.25 10.84 11.89
C ARG A 107 0.15 11.29 12.82
N ARG A 108 -0.76 10.38 13.14
CA ARG A 108 -1.86 10.56 14.09
C ARG A 108 -2.13 9.27 14.84
N SER A 109 -2.81 9.36 15.97
CA SER A 109 -3.21 8.18 16.74
C SER A 109 -3.97 7.17 15.89
N GLY A 110 -3.69 5.89 16.05
CA GLY A 110 -4.26 4.81 15.26
C GLY A 110 -3.67 4.62 13.86
N MET A 111 -2.61 5.36 13.53
CA MET A 111 -1.87 5.16 12.26
C MET A 111 -0.47 4.61 12.52
N PRO A 112 0.00 3.68 11.67
CA PRO A 112 -0.73 2.99 10.60
C PRO A 112 -1.94 2.22 11.15
N ASN A 113 -2.99 2.08 10.34
CA ASN A 113 -4.24 1.45 10.78
C ASN A 113 -4.28 -0.08 10.57
N SER A 114 -3.16 -0.69 10.24
CA SER A 114 -3.04 -2.12 9.92
C SER A 114 -4.04 -2.53 8.82
N ASN A 115 -4.70 -3.67 8.98
CA ASN A 115 -5.71 -4.17 8.06
C ASN A 115 -7.14 -3.63 8.35
N ARG A 116 -7.28 -2.61 9.20
CA ARG A 116 -8.60 -2.03 9.47
C ARG A 116 -9.15 -1.34 8.23
N SER A 117 -10.37 -1.69 7.83
CA SER A 117 -11.08 -1.00 6.75
C SER A 117 -11.73 0.27 7.25
N GLN A 118 -11.48 1.40 6.59
CA GLN A 118 -12.05 2.70 6.94
C GLN A 118 -13.18 3.13 6.00
N SER A 119 -13.20 2.61 4.78
CA SER A 119 -14.22 2.96 3.79
C SER A 119 -14.37 1.83 2.75
N PRO A 120 -15.48 1.08 2.80
CA PRO A 120 -16.50 1.08 3.87
C PRO A 120 -15.92 0.57 5.20
N GLN A 121 -16.52 0.96 6.32
CA GLN A 121 -16.16 0.37 7.60
C GLN A 121 -16.56 -1.10 7.65
N MET A 122 -15.65 -1.93 8.13
CA MET A 122 -15.88 -3.37 8.31
C MET A 122 -15.30 -3.79 9.65
N ALA A 123 -16.02 -4.66 10.37
CA ALA A 123 -15.54 -5.15 11.66
C ALA A 123 -16.19 -6.51 12.03
N PRO A 124 -15.36 -7.52 12.37
CA PRO A 124 -13.89 -7.50 12.28
C PRO A 124 -13.36 -7.45 10.83
N HIS A 125 -12.20 -6.83 10.66
CA HIS A 125 -11.50 -6.81 9.38
C HIS A 125 -9.99 -6.88 9.64
N GLY A 126 -9.36 -7.99 9.30
CA GLY A 126 -7.94 -8.18 9.58
C GLY A 126 -7.45 -9.60 9.35
N ILE A 127 -6.23 -9.84 9.81
CA ILE A 127 -5.57 -11.14 9.77
C ILE A 127 -5.16 -11.50 11.20
N TRP A 128 -5.47 -12.70 11.64
CA TRP A 128 -5.20 -13.20 12.98
C TRP A 128 -4.51 -14.54 12.92
N GLN A 129 -3.56 -14.74 13.85
CA GLN A 129 -2.93 -16.03 14.03
C GLN A 129 -3.93 -17.03 14.65
N THR A 130 -3.94 -18.27 14.15
CA THR A 130 -4.73 -19.37 14.69
C THR A 130 -3.88 -20.21 15.66
N ARG A 131 -4.40 -21.37 16.07
CA ARG A 131 -3.71 -22.25 17.03
C ARG A 131 -2.50 -22.98 16.46
N GLY A 132 -2.39 -23.09 15.14
CA GLY A 132 -1.27 -23.76 14.47
C GLY A 132 0.02 -22.92 14.48
N GLU A 133 1.12 -23.56 14.11
CA GLU A 133 2.38 -22.88 13.87
C GLU A 133 2.33 -22.20 12.49
N ASP A 134 2.49 -20.86 12.46
CA ASP A 134 2.40 -20.02 11.27
C ASP A 134 1.10 -20.19 10.45
N GLU A 135 0.00 -20.51 11.15
CA GLU A 135 -1.34 -20.59 10.56
C GLU A 135 -2.11 -19.30 10.84
N TRP A 136 -2.74 -18.75 9.82
CA TRP A 136 -3.42 -17.47 9.86
C TRP A 136 -4.80 -17.54 9.24
N VAL A 137 -5.72 -16.72 9.75
CA VAL A 137 -7.06 -16.54 9.18
C VAL A 137 -7.27 -15.08 8.83
N ALA A 138 -7.76 -14.82 7.61
CA ALA A 138 -8.23 -13.51 7.18
C ALA A 138 -9.76 -13.45 7.36
N ILE A 139 -10.22 -12.40 8.04
CA ILE A 139 -11.66 -12.18 8.32
C ILE A 139 -12.03 -10.80 7.81
N ALA A 140 -13.13 -10.71 7.07
CA ALA A 140 -13.72 -9.47 6.60
C ALA A 140 -15.24 -9.54 6.75
N VAL A 141 -15.76 -8.88 7.78
CA VAL A 141 -17.21 -8.77 8.04
C VAL A 141 -17.69 -7.43 7.52
N ARG A 142 -18.36 -7.45 6.37
CA ARG A 142 -18.76 -6.26 5.60
C ARG A 142 -20.04 -5.61 6.14
N ASN A 143 -20.92 -6.44 6.72
CA ASN A 143 -22.25 -6.04 7.15
C ASN A 143 -22.78 -7.01 8.24
N ASP A 144 -24.01 -6.79 8.67
CA ASP A 144 -24.62 -7.58 9.74
C ASP A 144 -24.98 -9.01 9.32
N ASP A 145 -25.27 -9.24 8.05
CA ASP A 145 -25.50 -10.60 7.53
C ASP A 145 -24.22 -11.44 7.58
N ASP A 146 -23.07 -10.85 7.22
CA ASP A 146 -21.76 -11.50 7.34
C ASP A 146 -21.44 -11.77 8.83
N TRP A 147 -21.77 -10.84 9.74
CA TRP A 147 -21.59 -11.07 11.18
C TRP A 147 -22.45 -12.22 11.68
N LYS A 148 -23.72 -12.28 11.28
CA LYS A 148 -24.63 -13.36 11.65
C LYS A 148 -24.13 -14.71 11.17
N ALA A 149 -23.71 -14.80 9.90
CA ALA A 149 -23.12 -16.04 9.36
C ALA A 149 -21.85 -16.45 10.12
N MET A 150 -21.00 -15.49 10.47
CA MET A 150 -19.79 -15.74 11.25
C MET A 150 -20.14 -16.20 12.67
N SER A 151 -21.13 -15.59 13.32
CA SER A 151 -21.55 -15.97 14.67
C SER A 151 -22.14 -17.39 14.73
N GLU A 152 -22.84 -17.83 13.68
CA GLU A 152 -23.31 -19.21 13.53
C GLU A 152 -22.14 -20.21 13.46
N VAL A 153 -21.05 -19.85 12.76
CA VAL A 153 -19.83 -20.67 12.68
C VAL A 153 -19.09 -20.70 14.02
N ILE A 154 -19.02 -19.56 14.72
CA ILE A 154 -18.40 -19.47 16.06
C ILE A 154 -19.15 -20.38 17.05
N GLY A 155 -20.48 -20.40 17.00
CA GLY A 155 -21.32 -21.27 17.83
C GLY A 155 -21.31 -20.95 19.32
N GLU A 156 -20.71 -19.85 19.74
CA GLU A 156 -20.59 -19.45 21.14
C GLU A 156 -21.71 -18.45 21.52
N PRO A 157 -22.33 -18.56 22.69
CA PRO A 157 -23.45 -17.69 23.08
C PRO A 157 -23.13 -16.20 23.01
N TRP A 158 -21.90 -15.80 23.33
CA TRP A 158 -21.50 -14.40 23.30
C TRP A 158 -21.55 -13.79 21.88
N SER A 159 -21.34 -14.61 20.84
CA SER A 159 -21.29 -14.12 19.44
C SER A 159 -22.65 -13.66 18.93
N THR A 160 -23.73 -14.14 19.56
CA THR A 160 -25.12 -13.81 19.21
C THR A 160 -25.71 -12.70 20.10
N GLU A 161 -24.92 -12.12 21.01
CA GLU A 161 -25.39 -11.02 21.84
C GLU A 161 -25.74 -9.79 21.00
N LYS A 162 -26.86 -9.16 21.28
CA LYS A 162 -27.40 -8.02 20.53
C LYS A 162 -26.44 -6.83 20.38
N ARG A 163 -25.51 -6.66 21.31
CA ARG A 163 -24.49 -5.62 21.22
C ARG A 163 -23.61 -5.71 19.97
N TRP A 164 -23.39 -6.91 19.46
CA TRP A 164 -22.53 -7.15 18.29
C TRP A 164 -23.24 -6.88 16.95
N GLU A 165 -24.54 -6.61 16.95
CA GLU A 165 -25.28 -6.15 15.78
C GLU A 165 -24.82 -4.74 15.35
N GLN A 166 -24.19 -3.97 16.27
CA GLN A 166 -23.70 -2.61 16.01
C GLN A 166 -22.24 -2.65 15.60
N ILE A 167 -21.97 -2.15 14.40
CA ILE A 167 -20.59 -2.11 13.87
C ILE A 167 -19.65 -1.30 14.77
N GLU A 168 -20.13 -0.25 15.41
CA GLU A 168 -19.36 0.60 16.34
C GLU A 168 -18.86 -0.17 17.55
N VAL A 169 -19.58 -1.22 17.97
CA VAL A 169 -19.17 -2.10 19.06
C VAL A 169 -18.13 -3.09 18.56
N ARG A 170 -18.28 -3.60 17.33
CA ARG A 170 -17.31 -4.50 16.70
C ARG A 170 -15.98 -3.83 16.36
N LEU A 171 -15.97 -2.50 16.21
CA LEU A 171 -14.76 -1.70 15.90
C LEU A 171 -13.86 -1.45 17.12
N ARG A 172 -14.34 -1.68 18.33
CA ARG A 172 -13.61 -1.49 19.60
C ARG A 172 -12.85 -2.73 20.02
#